data_1b5c677488a81d7371d18d77614f0881
#
_entry.id   1b5c677488a81d7371d18d77614f0881
#
_cell.length_a   1.000
_cell.length_b   1.000
_cell.length_c   1.000
_cell.angle_alpha   90.00
_cell.angle_beta   90.00
_cell.angle_gamma   90.00
#
_symmetry.space_group_name_H-M   'P 1'
#
loop_
_entity.id
_entity.type
_entity.pdbx_description
1 polymer ?
#
loop_
_entity_poly.entity_id
_entity_poly.type
_entity_poly.pdbx_seq_one_letter_code
_entity_poly.pdbx_strand_id
1 'polypeptide(L)'
;AVVACDVSIYLARFYGLDELYPFDAQRPVTEKEYVAFSKLMKPYLSPRATGIDTVEIWIDGYGRYLQDRGIDSIDLDGLHGDCSYELFKHAVTAQIDMGMLVPYLNLRYKSPDLKNFVWHWFWLAGYEEFAQETMVKVVSYGTFRWFSLKELWDTGHSRKGGLVLVTIDDKNT
;
A
#
# COMPACT_ATOMS: atom_id res chain seq x y z
N ALA A 1 9.46 -1.86 -2.62
CA ALA A 1 9.42 -1.52 -4.06
C ALA A 1 8.16 -2.11 -4.74
N VAL A 2 7.84 -3.40 -4.51
CA VAL A 2 6.71 -4.08 -5.19
C VAL A 2 5.38 -3.32 -5.01
N VAL A 3 4.96 -3.05 -3.78
CA VAL A 3 3.71 -2.32 -3.50
C VAL A 3 3.68 -0.93 -4.15
N ALA A 4 4.81 -0.23 -4.23
CA ALA A 4 4.88 1.05 -4.92
C ALA A 4 4.71 0.89 -6.45
N CYS A 5 5.24 -0.19 -7.04
CA CYS A 5 4.98 -0.51 -8.44
C CYS A 5 3.48 -0.77 -8.68
N ASP A 6 2.84 -1.54 -7.80
CA ASP A 6 1.42 -1.86 -7.92
C ASP A 6 0.55 -0.60 -7.81
N VAL A 7 0.85 0.28 -6.83
CA VAL A 7 0.17 1.59 -6.66
C VAL A 7 0.37 2.47 -7.90
N SER A 8 1.60 2.56 -8.42
CA SER A 8 1.90 3.35 -9.63
C SER A 8 1.15 2.85 -10.87
N ILE A 9 1.13 1.54 -11.09
CA ILE A 9 0.37 0.93 -12.21
C ILE A 9 -1.12 1.18 -12.04
N TYR A 10 -1.63 1.07 -10.80
CA TYR A 10 -3.03 1.32 -10.50
C TYR A 10 -3.42 2.78 -10.78
N LEU A 11 -2.63 3.74 -10.31
CA LEU A 11 -2.86 5.15 -10.53
C LEU A 11 -2.76 5.54 -12.01
N ALA A 12 -1.79 5.00 -12.74
CA ALA A 12 -1.68 5.19 -14.18
C ALA A 12 -2.92 4.66 -14.92
N ARG A 13 -3.39 3.46 -14.55
CA ARG A 13 -4.52 2.80 -15.22
C ARG A 13 -5.87 3.45 -14.97
N PHE A 14 -6.15 3.80 -13.71
CA PHE A 14 -7.49 4.19 -13.27
C PHE A 14 -7.64 5.70 -13.05
N TYR A 15 -6.53 6.42 -12.90
CA TYR A 15 -6.55 7.88 -12.66
C TYR A 15 -5.81 8.68 -13.74
N GLY A 16 -5.33 8.00 -14.82
CA GLY A 16 -4.70 8.67 -15.95
C GLY A 16 -3.34 9.30 -15.65
N LEU A 17 -2.66 8.86 -14.57
CA LEU A 17 -1.34 9.34 -14.21
C LEU A 17 -0.26 8.51 -14.92
N ASP A 18 -0.25 8.57 -16.25
CA ASP A 18 0.57 7.72 -17.12
C ASP A 18 2.07 7.85 -16.86
N GLU A 19 2.52 9.00 -16.36
CA GLU A 19 3.92 9.26 -16.00
C GLU A 19 4.44 8.31 -14.90
N LEU A 20 3.53 7.73 -14.11
CA LEU A 20 3.87 6.81 -13.02
C LEU A 20 4.25 5.40 -13.49
N TYR A 21 4.00 5.08 -14.76
CA TYR A 21 4.34 3.76 -15.29
C TYR A 21 4.98 3.89 -16.66
N PRO A 22 6.20 3.40 -16.89
CA PRO A 22 6.95 3.65 -18.12
C PRO A 22 6.47 2.83 -19.34
N PHE A 23 5.37 2.10 -19.19
CA PHE A 23 4.76 1.29 -20.25
C PHE A 23 3.27 1.60 -20.35
N ASP A 24 2.57 0.94 -21.26
CA ASP A 24 1.13 1.11 -21.44
C ASP A 24 0.35 0.44 -20.28
N ALA A 25 -0.23 1.26 -19.40
CA ALA A 25 -1.02 0.79 -18.25
C ALA A 25 -2.40 0.21 -18.65
N GLN A 26 -2.89 0.49 -19.86
CA GLN A 26 -4.23 0.05 -20.29
C GLN A 26 -4.26 -1.41 -20.76
N ARG A 27 -3.10 -1.99 -21.04
CA ARG A 27 -2.98 -3.41 -21.39
C ARG A 27 -2.50 -4.26 -20.21
N PRO A 28 -2.61 -5.59 -20.28
CA PRO A 28 -2.06 -6.48 -19.26
C PRO A 28 -0.54 -6.28 -19.11
N VAL A 29 -0.10 -6.11 -17.87
CA VAL A 29 1.32 -5.95 -17.54
C VAL A 29 2.04 -7.28 -17.75
N THR A 30 3.09 -7.29 -18.54
CA THR A 30 3.92 -8.48 -18.74
C THR A 30 4.95 -8.62 -17.62
N GLU A 31 5.38 -9.85 -17.35
CA GLU A 31 6.46 -10.12 -16.37
C GLU A 31 7.72 -9.31 -16.67
N LYS A 32 8.12 -9.24 -17.95
CA LYS A 32 9.30 -8.47 -18.38
C LYS A 32 9.19 -6.99 -18.02
N GLU A 33 8.04 -6.38 -18.26
CA GLU A 33 7.78 -4.98 -17.95
C GLU A 33 7.73 -4.75 -16.44
N TYR A 34 7.07 -5.62 -15.69
CA TYR A 34 7.02 -5.53 -14.25
C TYR A 34 8.41 -5.62 -13.62
N VAL A 35 9.25 -6.57 -14.09
CA VAL A 35 10.63 -6.69 -13.63
C VAL A 35 11.46 -5.45 -13.99
N ALA A 36 11.30 -4.90 -15.20
CA ALA A 36 11.98 -3.67 -15.60
C ALA A 36 11.55 -2.50 -14.72
N PHE A 37 10.26 -2.35 -14.47
CA PHE A 37 9.71 -1.30 -13.60
C PHE A 37 10.16 -1.47 -12.15
N SER A 38 10.18 -2.67 -11.61
CA SER A 38 10.66 -2.92 -10.25
C SER A 38 12.13 -2.55 -10.05
N LYS A 39 12.96 -2.74 -11.09
CA LYS A 39 14.37 -2.29 -11.10
C LYS A 39 14.48 -0.77 -11.10
N LEU A 40 13.59 -0.08 -11.83
CA LEU A 40 13.51 1.38 -11.84
C LEU A 40 13.06 1.93 -10.47
N MET A 41 12.10 1.28 -9.82
CA MET A 41 11.58 1.67 -8.50
C MET A 41 12.60 1.42 -7.36
N LYS A 42 13.49 0.43 -7.54
CA LYS A 42 14.40 -0.02 -6.48
C LYS A 42 15.28 1.11 -5.87
N PRO A 43 15.86 2.06 -6.61
CA PRO A 43 16.65 3.14 -6.02
C PRO A 43 15.88 4.03 -5.04
N TYR A 44 14.59 4.21 -5.25
CA TYR A 44 13.71 5.00 -4.38
C TYR A 44 13.36 4.26 -3.09
N LEU A 45 13.18 2.95 -3.20
CA LEU A 45 12.74 2.06 -2.12
C LEU A 45 13.76 0.94 -1.85
N SER A 46 15.05 1.31 -1.84
CA SER A 46 16.11 0.37 -1.50
C SER A 46 15.99 -0.08 -0.05
N PRO A 47 15.94 -1.39 0.21
CA PRO A 47 15.89 -1.88 1.57
C PRO A 47 17.19 -1.52 2.31
N ARG A 48 17.05 -1.01 3.53
CA ARG A 48 18.15 -0.88 4.51
C ARG A 48 18.49 -2.27 5.08
N ALA A 49 19.41 -2.36 6.02
CA ALA A 49 19.73 -3.63 6.70
C ALA A 49 18.48 -4.29 7.34
N THR A 50 17.53 -3.48 7.81
CA THR A 50 16.23 -3.90 8.38
C THR A 50 15.09 -3.91 7.38
N GLY A 51 15.36 -3.64 6.09
CA GLY A 51 14.33 -3.47 5.07
C GLY A 51 13.74 -2.05 5.08
N ILE A 52 12.53 -1.91 4.53
CA ILE A 52 11.69 -0.71 4.64
C ILE A 52 10.70 -1.00 5.76
N ASP A 53 11.09 -0.67 6.98
CA ASP A 53 10.45 -1.09 8.22
C ASP A 53 9.68 0.02 8.94
N THR A 54 9.48 1.16 8.28
CA THR A 54 8.57 2.23 8.70
C THR A 54 7.80 2.81 7.53
N VAL A 55 6.63 3.42 7.80
CA VAL A 55 5.80 4.08 6.78
C VAL A 55 6.50 5.31 6.21
N GLU A 56 7.26 6.05 7.03
CA GLU A 56 8.00 7.26 6.61
C GLU A 56 9.05 6.93 5.55
N ILE A 57 9.81 5.85 5.72
CA ILE A 57 10.82 5.43 4.72
C ILE A 57 10.15 5.14 3.38
N TRP A 58 8.96 4.54 3.40
CA TRP A 58 8.21 4.24 2.19
C TRP A 58 7.67 5.54 1.56
N ILE A 59 7.08 6.44 2.37
CA ILE A 59 6.55 7.74 1.93
C ILE A 59 7.66 8.59 1.34
N ASP A 60 8.80 8.73 2.02
CA ASP A 60 9.96 9.49 1.52
C ASP A 60 10.48 8.92 0.19
N GLY A 61 10.56 7.60 0.10
CA GLY A 61 11.03 6.94 -1.12
C GLY A 61 10.07 7.10 -2.28
N TYR A 62 8.79 6.82 -2.05
CA TYR A 62 7.78 6.93 -3.10
C TYR A 62 7.51 8.39 -3.47
N GLY A 63 7.53 9.31 -2.49
CA GLY A 63 7.42 10.75 -2.74
C GLY A 63 8.52 11.28 -3.66
N ARG A 64 9.77 10.84 -3.51
CA ARG A 64 10.86 11.17 -4.46
C ARG A 64 10.58 10.63 -5.86
N TYR A 65 10.00 9.42 -5.95
CA TYR A 65 9.59 8.88 -7.25
C TYR A 65 8.51 9.74 -7.90
N LEU A 66 7.47 10.14 -7.16
CA LEU A 66 6.42 11.04 -7.65
C LEU A 66 7.02 12.35 -8.14
N GLN A 67 7.89 12.96 -7.35
CA GLN A 67 8.57 14.22 -7.72
C GLN A 67 9.38 14.09 -9.02
N ASP A 68 10.17 13.00 -9.16
CA ASP A 68 10.97 12.75 -10.37
C ASP A 68 10.10 12.48 -11.60
N ARG A 69 8.83 12.09 -11.41
CA ARG A 69 7.82 11.95 -12.47
C ARG A 69 7.00 13.20 -12.72
N GLY A 70 7.25 14.27 -11.97
CA GLY A 70 6.53 15.54 -12.11
C GLY A 70 5.09 15.48 -11.58
N ILE A 71 4.79 14.53 -10.70
CA ILE A 71 3.49 14.37 -10.05
C ILE A 71 3.48 15.13 -8.73
N ASP A 72 2.70 16.20 -8.67
CA ASP A 72 2.48 17.05 -7.50
C ASP A 72 1.02 17.01 -6.98
N SER A 73 0.18 16.22 -7.65
CA SER A 73 -1.23 16.06 -7.31
C SER A 73 -1.50 14.92 -6.32
N ILE A 74 -0.47 14.21 -5.86
CA ILE A 74 -0.60 13.11 -4.92
C ILE A 74 0.01 13.49 -3.58
N ASP A 75 -0.80 13.45 -2.53
CA ASP A 75 -0.35 13.53 -1.14
C ASP A 75 -0.28 12.12 -0.52
N LEU A 76 0.75 11.92 0.30
CA LEU A 76 1.01 10.67 1.00
C LEU A 76 1.09 10.94 2.50
N ASP A 77 0.18 10.33 3.25
CA ASP A 77 0.16 10.41 4.71
C ASP A 77 0.37 9.04 5.36
N GLY A 78 1.05 9.02 6.51
CA GLY A 78 1.29 7.82 7.28
C GLY A 78 0.35 7.70 8.48
N LEU A 79 -0.28 6.54 8.66
CA LEU A 79 -1.00 6.21 9.89
C LEU A 79 -0.33 5.01 10.57
N HIS A 80 0.24 5.25 11.75
CA HIS A 80 0.87 4.19 12.54
C HIS A 80 -0.15 3.21 13.12
N GLY A 81 0.24 1.94 13.20
CA GLY A 81 -0.64 0.86 13.68
C GLY A 81 -0.91 0.88 15.20
N ASP A 82 -0.30 1.77 15.97
CA ASP A 82 -0.56 1.98 17.40
C ASP A 82 -1.72 2.95 17.69
N CYS A 83 -2.37 3.46 16.65
CA CYS A 83 -3.60 4.22 16.77
C CYS A 83 -4.78 3.35 17.27
N SER A 84 -5.92 3.97 17.61
CA SER A 84 -7.13 3.21 17.98
C SER A 84 -7.65 2.38 16.80
N TYR A 85 -8.34 1.28 17.11
CA TYR A 85 -8.96 0.44 16.08
C TYR A 85 -9.98 1.21 15.24
N GLU A 86 -10.76 2.08 15.86
CA GLU A 86 -11.76 2.88 15.15
C GLU A 86 -11.13 3.82 14.12
N LEU A 87 -10.02 4.47 14.49
CA LEU A 87 -9.28 5.31 13.56
C LEU A 87 -8.66 4.48 12.41
N PHE A 88 -8.06 3.35 12.76
CA PHE A 88 -7.48 2.43 11.78
C PHE A 88 -8.54 1.92 10.79
N LYS A 89 -9.69 1.46 11.30
CA LYS A 89 -10.81 1.00 10.49
C LYS A 89 -11.32 2.10 9.57
N HIS A 90 -11.57 3.29 10.14
CA HIS A 90 -12.07 4.44 9.36
C HIS A 90 -11.10 4.80 8.23
N ALA A 91 -9.80 4.87 8.50
CA ALA A 91 -8.80 5.19 7.50
C ALA A 91 -8.78 4.17 6.36
N VAL A 92 -8.84 2.86 6.67
CA VAL A 92 -8.87 1.80 5.65
C VAL A 92 -10.12 1.88 4.80
N THR A 93 -11.30 1.94 5.43
CA THR A 93 -12.57 1.94 4.70
C THR A 93 -12.74 3.20 3.86
N ALA A 94 -12.40 4.38 4.40
CA ALA A 94 -12.45 5.64 3.65
C ALA A 94 -11.54 5.63 2.41
N GLN A 95 -10.31 5.12 2.52
CA GLN A 95 -9.41 5.01 1.38
C GLN A 95 -9.96 4.07 0.30
N ILE A 96 -10.48 2.92 0.71
CA ILE A 96 -11.07 1.96 -0.24
C ILE A 96 -12.34 2.54 -0.89
N ASP A 97 -13.18 3.26 -0.14
CA ASP A 97 -14.39 3.91 -0.67
C ASP A 97 -14.06 5.01 -1.68
N MET A 98 -12.92 5.69 -1.51
CA MET A 98 -12.38 6.63 -2.50
C MET A 98 -11.74 5.93 -3.72
N GLY A 99 -11.75 4.61 -3.76
CA GLY A 99 -11.14 3.83 -4.84
C GLY A 99 -9.61 3.73 -4.74
N MET A 100 -9.00 4.02 -3.60
CA MET A 100 -7.56 3.95 -3.43
C MET A 100 -7.09 2.59 -2.89
N LEU A 101 -5.91 2.16 -3.35
CA LEU A 101 -5.19 1.07 -2.70
C LEU A 101 -4.56 1.58 -1.40
N VAL A 102 -4.58 0.75 -0.36
CA VAL A 102 -3.97 1.09 0.93
C VAL A 102 -2.71 0.27 1.15
N PRO A 103 -1.51 0.83 0.89
CA PRO A 103 -0.26 0.18 1.26
C PRO A 103 -0.19 -0.04 2.77
N TYR A 104 0.12 -1.26 3.17
CA TYR A 104 0.17 -1.65 4.57
C TYR A 104 1.50 -2.34 4.89
N LEU A 105 2.15 -1.86 5.93
CA LEU A 105 3.33 -2.49 6.51
C LEU A 105 2.92 -3.36 7.70
N ASN A 106 3.20 -4.63 7.61
CA ASN A 106 3.14 -5.54 8.74
C ASN A 106 4.54 -5.88 9.24
N LEU A 107 4.81 -5.71 10.53
CA LEU A 107 6.10 -6.04 11.13
C LEU A 107 6.09 -7.42 11.77
N ARG A 108 5.31 -7.61 12.83
CA ARG A 108 5.23 -8.85 13.59
C ARG A 108 3.79 -9.19 13.92
N TYR A 109 3.54 -10.47 14.04
CA TYR A 109 2.22 -11.02 14.34
C TYR A 109 2.29 -12.18 15.30
N LYS A 110 1.30 -12.28 16.19
CA LYS A 110 1.08 -13.48 17.03
C LYS A 110 0.14 -14.48 16.37
N SER A 111 -0.79 -14.02 15.50
CA SER A 111 -1.71 -14.91 14.80
C SER A 111 -0.98 -15.84 13.84
N PRO A 112 -1.22 -17.15 13.89
CA PRO A 112 -0.63 -18.12 12.96
C PRO A 112 -1.01 -17.90 11.50
N ASP A 113 -2.19 -17.32 11.25
CA ASP A 113 -2.71 -17.08 9.89
C ASP A 113 -1.91 -16.02 9.13
N LEU A 114 -1.25 -15.12 9.86
CA LEU A 114 -0.47 -14.02 9.33
C LEU A 114 1.05 -14.28 9.34
N LYS A 115 1.49 -15.51 9.66
CA LYS A 115 2.92 -15.87 9.74
C LYS A 115 3.71 -15.59 8.47
N ASN A 116 3.08 -15.66 7.30
CA ASN A 116 3.73 -15.43 6.00
C ASN A 116 3.79 -13.95 5.62
N PHE A 117 3.21 -13.06 6.43
CA PHE A 117 3.14 -11.62 6.20
C PHE A 117 3.99 -10.82 7.19
N VAL A 118 4.91 -11.46 7.89
CA VAL A 118 5.83 -10.81 8.86
C VAL A 118 6.94 -10.06 8.11
N TRP A 119 7.25 -8.83 8.53
CA TRP A 119 8.19 -7.93 7.87
C TRP A 119 7.87 -7.73 6.39
N HIS A 120 6.58 -7.51 6.10
CA HIS A 120 6.07 -7.55 4.76
C HIS A 120 5.18 -6.35 4.44
N TRP A 121 5.36 -5.83 3.23
CA TRP A 121 4.47 -4.84 2.63
C TRP A 121 3.48 -5.54 1.71
N PHE A 122 2.22 -5.21 1.87
CA PHE A 122 1.13 -5.61 0.98
C PHE A 122 0.15 -4.44 0.83
N TRP A 123 -0.93 -4.62 0.13
CA TRP A 123 -1.95 -3.60 0.00
C TRP A 123 -3.34 -4.16 0.23
N LEU A 124 -4.23 -3.28 0.73
CA LEU A 124 -5.62 -3.58 0.98
C LEU A 124 -6.44 -3.04 -0.19
N ALA A 125 -7.36 -3.85 -0.73
CA ALA A 125 -8.07 -3.58 -1.97
C ALA A 125 -9.59 -3.57 -1.85
N GLY A 126 -10.12 -3.93 -0.71
CA GLY A 126 -11.56 -4.01 -0.50
C GLY A 126 -11.86 -4.42 0.92
N TYR A 127 -13.08 -4.19 1.35
CA TYR A 127 -13.56 -4.63 2.65
C TYR A 127 -15.01 -5.11 2.57
N GLU A 128 -15.44 -5.85 3.57
CA GLU A 128 -16.82 -6.28 3.75
C GLU A 128 -17.18 -6.24 5.23
N GLU A 129 -18.31 -5.63 5.54
CA GLU A 129 -18.77 -5.48 6.93
C GLU A 129 -19.81 -6.54 7.28
N PHE A 130 -19.55 -7.24 8.38
CA PHE A 130 -20.48 -8.13 9.03
C PHE A 130 -20.92 -7.55 10.39
N ALA A 131 -21.96 -8.09 11.00
CA ALA A 131 -22.53 -7.55 12.23
C ALA A 131 -21.52 -7.35 13.38
N GLN A 132 -20.46 -8.16 13.44
CA GLN A 132 -19.46 -8.13 14.51
C GLN A 132 -18.01 -8.01 14.02
N GLU A 133 -17.80 -7.98 12.71
CA GLU A 133 -16.46 -8.05 12.13
C GLU A 133 -16.38 -7.32 10.79
N THR A 134 -15.26 -6.68 10.55
CA THR A 134 -14.91 -6.13 9.23
C THR A 134 -13.81 -7.01 8.63
N MET A 135 -14.09 -7.60 7.49
CA MET A 135 -13.09 -8.33 6.71
C MET A 135 -12.45 -7.41 5.69
N VAL A 136 -11.17 -7.60 5.44
CA VAL A 136 -10.42 -6.82 4.46
C VAL A 136 -9.70 -7.73 3.48
N LYS A 137 -9.68 -7.33 2.22
CA LYS A 137 -9.02 -8.04 1.13
C LYS A 137 -7.55 -7.62 1.06
N VAL A 138 -6.68 -8.49 1.48
CA VAL A 138 -5.21 -8.34 1.42
C VAL A 138 -4.71 -8.91 0.10
N VAL A 139 -3.94 -8.14 -0.64
CA VAL A 139 -3.32 -8.57 -1.90
C VAL A 139 -1.79 -8.60 -1.75
N SER A 140 -1.23 -9.76 -2.03
CA SER A 140 0.21 -10.01 -2.00
C SER A 140 0.57 -11.28 -2.76
N TYR A 141 1.82 -11.41 -3.19
CA TYR A 141 2.33 -12.60 -3.89
C TYR A 141 1.49 -13.03 -5.11
N GLY A 142 0.90 -12.07 -5.83
CA GLY A 142 0.07 -12.34 -7.01
C GLY A 142 -1.29 -12.97 -6.71
N THR A 143 -1.73 -12.98 -5.45
CA THR A 143 -3.01 -13.52 -5.00
C THR A 143 -3.66 -12.62 -3.96
N PHE A 144 -4.85 -12.97 -3.51
CA PHE A 144 -5.51 -12.27 -2.42
C PHE A 144 -6.04 -13.24 -1.37
N ARG A 145 -6.21 -12.71 -0.15
CA ARG A 145 -6.88 -13.38 0.97
C ARG A 145 -7.73 -12.38 1.74
N TRP A 146 -8.77 -12.87 2.38
CA TRP A 146 -9.57 -12.11 3.33
C TRP A 146 -9.08 -12.35 4.74
N PHE A 147 -8.91 -11.28 5.50
CA PHE A 147 -8.51 -11.30 6.90
C PHE A 147 -9.43 -10.41 7.72
N SER A 148 -9.58 -10.70 9.01
CA SER A 148 -10.17 -9.77 9.96
C SER A 148 -9.34 -8.49 10.02
N LEU A 149 -9.98 -7.35 9.80
CA LEU A 149 -9.30 -6.06 9.93
C LEU A 149 -8.82 -5.82 11.37
N LYS A 150 -9.58 -6.31 12.35
CA LYS A 150 -9.21 -6.25 13.76
C LYS A 150 -7.97 -7.08 14.06
N GLU A 151 -7.86 -8.27 13.49
CA GLU A 151 -6.65 -9.09 13.60
C GLU A 151 -5.43 -8.44 12.96
N LEU A 152 -5.60 -7.78 11.79
CA LEU A 152 -4.52 -7.01 11.16
C LEU A 152 -4.05 -5.86 12.05
N TRP A 153 -4.96 -5.16 12.73
CA TRP A 153 -4.64 -4.08 13.65
C TRP A 153 -4.04 -4.58 14.95
N ASP A 154 -4.63 -5.63 15.58
CA ASP A 154 -4.15 -6.21 16.83
C ASP A 154 -3.07 -7.26 16.60
N THR A 155 -1.87 -6.80 16.33
CA THR A 155 -0.72 -7.66 16.07
C THR A 155 -0.24 -8.44 17.29
N GLY A 156 -0.68 -8.09 18.50
CA GLY A 156 -0.18 -8.62 19.76
C GLY A 156 1.25 -8.15 20.12
N HIS A 157 1.79 -7.17 19.40
CA HIS A 157 3.11 -6.56 19.64
C HIS A 157 2.99 -5.06 19.84
N SER A 158 3.87 -4.47 20.65
CA SER A 158 3.92 -3.02 20.89
C SER A 158 4.40 -2.24 19.68
N ARG A 159 5.43 -2.76 18.98
CA ARG A 159 5.88 -2.18 17.72
C ARG A 159 5.03 -2.73 16.58
N LYS A 160 4.25 -1.87 15.97
CA LYS A 160 3.41 -2.17 14.81
C LYS A 160 3.96 -1.44 13.57
N GLY A 161 3.54 -1.86 12.40
CA GLY A 161 3.75 -1.14 11.15
C GLY A 161 2.76 0.01 10.99
N GLY A 162 2.08 0.09 9.87
CA GLY A 162 1.11 1.13 9.61
C GLY A 162 0.61 1.14 8.18
N LEU A 163 -0.19 2.14 7.87
CA LEU A 163 -0.81 2.38 6.57
C LEU A 163 -0.15 3.58 5.88
N VAL A 164 -0.17 3.57 4.56
CA VAL A 164 0.01 4.79 3.76
C VAL A 164 -1.34 5.16 3.15
N LEU A 165 -1.75 6.40 3.39
CA LEU A 165 -2.95 6.99 2.83
C LEU A 165 -2.55 7.78 1.60
N VAL A 166 -3.26 7.56 0.50
CA VAL A 166 -3.00 8.19 -0.79
C VAL A 166 -4.16 9.11 -1.12
N THR A 167 -3.90 10.39 -1.31
CA THR A 167 -4.91 11.38 -1.70
C THR A 167 -4.52 11.99 -3.03
N ILE A 168 -5.47 12.14 -3.94
CA ILE A 168 -5.28 12.86 -5.21
C ILE A 168 -5.98 14.20 -5.08
N ASP A 169 -5.23 15.29 -5.23
CA ASP A 169 -5.78 16.63 -5.28
C ASP A 169 -6.43 16.90 -6.65
N ASP A 170 -7.72 17.17 -6.64
CA ASP A 170 -8.48 17.59 -7.83
C ASP A 170 -8.11 19.02 -8.25
N LYS A 171 -6.81 19.29 -8.51
CA LYS A 171 -6.36 20.63 -8.93
C LYS A 171 -6.61 20.94 -10.41
N ASN A 172 -7.23 20.04 -11.19
CA ASN A 172 -7.53 20.22 -12.61
C ASN A 172 -8.91 19.67 -13.00
N THR A 173 -9.96 20.33 -12.57
CA THR A 173 -11.27 20.30 -13.24
C THR A 173 -11.64 21.70 -13.68
#